data_60dc362de7f0494677d9fe3f43a44c2d
#
_entry.id   60dc362de7f0494677d9fe3f43a44c2d
#
_cell.length_a   1.000
_cell.length_b   1.000
_cell.length_c   1.000
_cell.angle_alpha   90.00
_cell.angle_beta   90.00
_cell.angle_gamma   90.00
#
_symmetry.space_group_name_H-M   'P 1'
#
loop_
_entity.id
_entity.type
_entity.pdbx_description
1 polymer ?
#
loop_
_entity_poly.entity_id
_entity_poly.type
_entity_poly.pdbx_seq_one_letter_code
_entity_poly.pdbx_strand_id
1 'polypeptide(L)'
;MRLGFLVNPIAGMGGRVGLKGTDGKVADAVARGAAPRSPARASRALSRLADHGANIDLVTAGEPMGAAEARAAGFEPTIAFEPTIGDAAAVTDGVSTTTASDTASAVAAFVDHGVDLVVFVGGDGTAVDVAEGLADTGVPMLGVPAGVKVYSSA
;
A
#
# COMPACT_ATOMS: atom_id res chain seq x y z
N MET A 1 12.12 -8.70 14.05
CA MET A 1 11.74 -7.36 13.56
C MET A 1 10.27 -7.41 13.19
N ARG A 2 9.48 -6.48 13.69
CA ARG A 2 8.08 -6.34 13.34
C ARG A 2 7.93 -5.30 12.23
N LEU A 3 7.41 -5.73 11.09
CA LEU A 3 7.34 -4.93 9.86
C LEU A 3 5.87 -4.58 9.55
N GLY A 4 5.54 -3.30 9.50
CA GLY A 4 4.28 -2.82 8.93
C GLY A 4 4.36 -2.82 7.40
N PHE A 5 3.40 -3.42 6.72
CA PHE A 5 3.37 -3.47 5.25
C PHE A 5 2.03 -2.98 4.70
N LEU A 6 2.09 -2.00 3.83
CA LEU A 6 0.93 -1.33 3.26
C LEU A 6 0.99 -1.27 1.73
N VAL A 7 -0.13 -1.50 1.08
CA VAL A 7 -0.27 -1.32 -0.38
C VAL A 7 -1.38 -0.33 -0.68
N ASN A 8 -1.08 0.71 -1.45
CA ASN A 8 -2.11 1.50 -2.10
C ASN A 8 -2.42 0.84 -3.47
N PRO A 9 -3.56 0.16 -3.61
CA PRO A 9 -3.82 -0.70 -4.77
C PRO A 9 -3.88 0.06 -6.10
N ILE A 10 -4.27 1.33 -6.09
CA ILE A 10 -4.46 2.17 -7.28
C ILE A 10 -3.27 3.07 -7.59
N ALA A 11 -2.23 3.07 -6.75
CA ALA A 11 -1.09 3.96 -6.95
C ALA A 11 -0.41 3.74 -8.30
N GLY A 12 -0.08 4.85 -8.97
CA GLY A 12 0.64 4.86 -10.25
C GLY A 12 -0.21 4.57 -11.49
N MET A 13 -1.51 4.30 -11.36
CA MET A 13 -2.38 4.04 -12.52
C MET A 13 -2.50 5.26 -13.44
N GLY A 14 -2.82 6.42 -12.89
CA GLY A 14 -3.08 7.64 -13.67
C GLY A 14 -1.86 8.15 -14.44
N GLY A 15 -0.68 8.12 -13.84
CA GLY A 15 0.54 8.64 -14.46
C GLY A 15 0.92 7.97 -15.78
N ARG A 16 0.60 6.71 -15.95
CA ARG A 16 0.89 5.95 -17.19
C ARG A 16 0.01 6.34 -18.38
N VAL A 17 -1.17 6.84 -18.10
CA VAL A 17 -2.14 7.26 -19.13
C VAL A 17 -2.25 8.79 -19.21
N GLY A 18 -1.22 9.50 -18.72
CA GLY A 18 -1.11 10.95 -18.82
C GLY A 18 -2.00 11.73 -17.85
N LEU A 19 -2.53 11.08 -16.81
CA LEU A 19 -3.28 11.76 -15.76
C LEU A 19 -2.34 12.23 -14.64
N LYS A 20 -2.65 13.37 -14.04
CA LYS A 20 -1.95 13.86 -12.87
C LYS A 20 -2.56 13.22 -11.62
N GLY A 21 -1.91 12.16 -11.10
CA GLY A 21 -2.41 11.37 -9.97
C GLY A 21 -3.47 10.33 -10.39
N THR A 22 -3.92 9.55 -9.42
CA THR A 22 -4.95 8.50 -9.60
C THR A 22 -6.20 8.80 -8.77
N ASP A 23 -6.07 9.58 -7.69
CA ASP A 23 -7.16 9.87 -6.76
C ASP A 23 -8.34 10.55 -7.47
N GLY A 24 -9.53 9.97 -7.30
CA GLY A 24 -10.74 10.41 -7.97
C GLY A 24 -10.77 10.23 -9.50
N LYS A 25 -9.76 9.55 -10.09
CA LYS A 25 -9.60 9.38 -11.56
C LYS A 25 -9.43 7.92 -11.97
N VAL A 26 -9.78 6.98 -11.10
CA VAL A 26 -9.59 5.55 -11.38
C VAL A 26 -10.39 5.13 -12.61
N ALA A 27 -11.65 5.55 -12.73
CA ALA A 27 -12.49 5.25 -13.89
C ALA A 27 -11.87 5.78 -15.20
N ASP A 28 -11.38 7.03 -15.20
CA ASP A 28 -10.70 7.62 -16.36
C ASP A 28 -9.41 6.87 -16.70
N ALA A 29 -8.67 6.44 -15.69
CA ALA A 29 -7.43 5.69 -15.88
C ALA A 29 -7.73 4.32 -16.51
N VAL A 30 -8.72 3.60 -15.99
CA VAL A 30 -9.16 2.29 -16.53
C VAL A 30 -9.69 2.45 -17.96
N ALA A 31 -10.53 3.44 -18.22
CA ALA A 31 -11.03 3.72 -19.57
C ALA A 31 -9.92 4.01 -20.58
N ARG A 32 -8.74 4.49 -20.11
CA ARG A 32 -7.53 4.69 -20.93
C ARG A 32 -6.59 3.48 -20.94
N GLY A 33 -7.03 2.33 -20.41
CA GLY A 33 -6.28 1.08 -20.41
C GLY A 33 -5.24 0.96 -19.28
N ALA A 34 -5.34 1.76 -18.22
CA ALA A 34 -4.49 1.58 -17.05
C ALA A 34 -4.93 0.35 -16.24
N ALA A 35 -3.95 -0.40 -15.74
CA ALA A 35 -4.17 -1.50 -14.82
C ALA A 35 -3.38 -1.27 -13.52
N PRO A 36 -3.89 -1.76 -12.36
CA PRO A 36 -3.18 -1.73 -11.10
C PRO A 36 -1.83 -2.43 -11.19
N ARG A 37 -0.78 -1.81 -10.63
CA ARG A 37 0.58 -2.38 -10.59
C ARG A 37 1.13 -2.55 -9.20
N SER A 38 0.57 -1.83 -8.24
CA SER A 38 1.00 -1.90 -6.85
C SER A 38 0.91 -3.31 -6.30
N PRO A 39 -0.16 -4.10 -6.52
CA PRO A 39 -0.24 -5.47 -6.05
C PRO A 39 0.91 -6.35 -6.55
N ALA A 40 1.22 -6.30 -7.85
CA ALA A 40 2.32 -7.08 -8.42
C ALA A 40 3.70 -6.66 -7.90
N ARG A 41 3.89 -5.37 -7.60
CA ARG A 41 5.13 -4.87 -6.98
C ARG A 41 5.23 -5.27 -5.52
N ALA A 42 4.11 -5.24 -4.80
CA ALA A 42 4.01 -5.72 -3.43
C ALA A 42 4.38 -7.21 -3.33
N SER A 43 3.78 -8.04 -4.15
CA SER A 43 4.08 -9.48 -4.21
C SER A 43 5.56 -9.74 -4.48
N ARG A 44 6.16 -8.99 -5.43
CA ARG A 44 7.59 -9.13 -5.73
C ARG A 44 8.48 -8.70 -4.56
N ALA A 45 8.16 -7.61 -3.89
CA ALA A 45 8.92 -7.14 -2.73
C ALA A 45 8.84 -8.15 -1.59
N LEU A 46 7.65 -8.64 -1.26
CA LEU A 46 7.44 -9.62 -0.20
C LEU A 46 8.08 -10.98 -0.53
N SER A 47 8.00 -11.47 -1.77
CA SER A 47 8.69 -12.70 -2.16
C SER A 47 10.20 -12.58 -1.98
N ARG A 48 10.79 -11.44 -2.36
CA ARG A 48 12.22 -11.20 -2.12
C ARG A 48 12.57 -11.17 -0.64
N LEU A 49 11.70 -10.61 0.18
CA LEU A 49 11.88 -10.57 1.61
C LEU A 49 11.83 -11.99 2.23
N ALA A 50 10.88 -12.81 1.78
CA ALA A 50 10.76 -14.21 2.19
C ALA A 50 12.00 -15.04 1.77
N ASP A 51 12.48 -14.86 0.53
CA ASP A 51 13.66 -15.57 0.00
C ASP A 51 14.93 -15.31 0.82
N HIS A 52 15.04 -14.14 1.47
CA HIS A 52 16.18 -13.81 2.32
C HIS A 52 16.14 -14.46 3.70
N GLY A 53 15.09 -15.20 4.04
CA GLY A 53 14.96 -15.95 5.28
C GLY A 53 14.97 -15.09 6.54
N ALA A 54 14.64 -13.81 6.44
CA ALA A 54 14.58 -12.92 7.58
C ALA A 54 13.43 -13.31 8.51
N ASN A 55 13.68 -13.41 9.81
CA ASN A 55 12.63 -13.62 10.80
C ASN A 55 11.84 -12.31 10.98
N ILE A 56 10.74 -12.18 10.25
CA ILE A 56 9.90 -11.00 10.21
C ILE A 56 8.51 -11.36 10.73
N ASP A 57 8.07 -10.62 11.74
CA ASP A 57 6.69 -10.57 12.20
C ASP A 57 5.96 -9.50 11.36
N LEU A 58 5.16 -9.94 10.38
CA LEU A 58 4.53 -9.06 9.42
C LEU A 58 3.17 -8.59 9.91
N VAL A 59 2.99 -7.28 9.96
CA VAL A 59 1.72 -6.61 10.29
C VAL A 59 1.25 -5.89 9.03
N THR A 60 0.00 -6.09 8.62
CA THR A 60 -0.54 -5.49 7.40
C THR A 60 -1.99 -5.03 7.58
N ALA A 61 -2.49 -4.30 6.62
CA ALA A 61 -3.92 -4.04 6.48
C ALA A 61 -4.59 -5.16 5.68
N GLY A 62 -5.89 -5.34 5.89
CA GLY A 62 -6.72 -6.26 5.14
C GLY A 62 -6.77 -5.96 3.64
N GLU A 63 -7.51 -6.74 2.90
CA GLU A 63 -7.62 -6.54 1.45
C GLU A 63 -8.42 -5.25 1.14
N PRO A 64 -7.99 -4.49 0.13
CA PRO A 64 -6.92 -4.74 -0.86
C PRO A 64 -5.57 -4.08 -0.50
N MET A 65 -5.25 -3.89 0.77
CA MET A 65 -4.13 -3.08 1.24
C MET A 65 -2.89 -3.90 1.67
N GLY A 66 -2.76 -5.16 1.24
CA GLY A 66 -1.53 -5.94 1.39
C GLY A 66 -1.69 -7.36 1.92
N ALA A 67 -2.82 -7.72 2.53
CA ALA A 67 -3.03 -9.04 3.12
C ALA A 67 -2.92 -10.20 2.11
N ALA A 68 -3.49 -10.03 0.92
CA ALA A 68 -3.43 -11.05 -0.14
C ALA A 68 -2.00 -11.28 -0.63
N GLU A 69 -1.25 -10.19 -0.85
CA GLU A 69 0.14 -10.23 -1.29
C GLU A 69 1.04 -10.86 -0.23
N ALA A 70 0.80 -10.57 1.05
CA ALA A 70 1.54 -11.16 2.15
C ALA A 70 1.34 -12.67 2.25
N ARG A 71 0.09 -13.14 2.19
CA ARG A 71 -0.23 -14.57 2.20
C ARG A 71 0.33 -15.29 0.97
N ALA A 72 0.23 -14.67 -0.21
CA ALA A 72 0.77 -15.24 -1.45
C ALA A 72 2.30 -15.38 -1.42
N ALA A 73 3.01 -14.53 -0.67
CA ALA A 73 4.45 -14.62 -0.45
C ALA A 73 4.85 -15.59 0.67
N GLY A 74 3.89 -16.28 1.31
CA GLY A 74 4.13 -17.28 2.35
C GLY A 74 4.22 -16.72 3.76
N PHE A 75 3.84 -15.47 3.98
CA PHE A 75 3.72 -14.90 5.33
C PHE A 75 2.36 -15.24 5.96
N GLU A 76 2.34 -15.30 7.28
CA GLU A 76 1.10 -15.31 8.09
C GLU A 76 0.99 -13.94 8.79
N PRO A 77 0.45 -12.92 8.11
CA PRO A 77 0.46 -11.58 8.65
C PRO A 77 -0.58 -11.38 9.75
N THR A 78 -0.25 -10.54 10.73
CA THR A 78 -1.25 -9.96 11.62
C THR A 78 -1.99 -8.86 10.86
N ILE A 79 -3.32 -8.94 10.82
CA ILE A 79 -4.15 -7.88 10.22
C ILE A 79 -4.46 -6.86 11.31
N ALA A 80 -3.85 -5.68 11.20
CA ALA A 80 -4.01 -4.60 12.17
C ALA A 80 -5.19 -3.67 11.86
N PHE A 81 -5.59 -3.61 10.60
CA PHE A 81 -6.67 -2.73 10.12
C PHE A 81 -7.41 -3.39 8.97
N GLU A 82 -8.73 -3.32 8.98
CA GLU A 82 -9.57 -3.73 7.86
C GLU A 82 -10.13 -2.48 7.18
N PRO A 83 -9.79 -2.22 5.92
CA PRO A 83 -10.35 -1.10 5.20
C PRO A 83 -11.86 -1.28 5.05
N THR A 84 -12.61 -0.21 5.27
CA THR A 84 -14.06 -0.23 5.03
C THR A 84 -14.28 -0.21 3.52
N ILE A 85 -14.37 -1.38 2.91
CA ILE A 85 -14.82 -1.51 1.52
C ILE A 85 -16.34 -1.23 1.57
N GLY A 86 -16.69 0.05 1.61
CA GLY A 86 -18.07 0.47 1.44
C GLY A 86 -18.57 0.02 0.07
N ASP A 87 -19.88 -0.24 -0.04
CA ASP A 87 -20.61 -0.67 -1.24
C ASP A 87 -19.98 -0.28 -2.59
N ALA A 88 -20.38 -0.87 -3.67
CA ALA A 88 -20.01 -0.63 -5.10
C ALA A 88 -19.10 0.58 -5.48
N ALA A 89 -19.01 1.60 -4.61
CA ALA A 89 -18.15 2.77 -4.78
C ALA A 89 -16.64 2.47 -4.52
N ALA A 90 -16.32 1.41 -3.77
CA ALA A 90 -14.94 1.00 -3.50
C ALA A 90 -14.34 0.13 -4.63
N VAL A 91 -15.19 -0.27 -5.59
CA VAL A 91 -14.76 -1.02 -6.79
C VAL A 91 -15.18 -0.21 -8.01
N THR A 92 -14.21 0.37 -8.70
CA THR A 92 -14.42 1.07 -9.97
C THR A 92 -13.92 0.19 -11.10
N ASP A 93 -14.81 -0.24 -11.99
CA ASP A 93 -14.49 -1.11 -13.13
C ASP A 93 -13.67 -2.36 -12.74
N GLY A 94 -14.01 -3.00 -11.62
CA GLY A 94 -13.31 -4.18 -11.11
C GLY A 94 -11.99 -3.87 -10.39
N VAL A 95 -11.66 -2.59 -10.18
CA VAL A 95 -10.47 -2.16 -9.44
C VAL A 95 -10.89 -1.73 -8.04
N SER A 96 -10.37 -2.43 -7.03
CA SER A 96 -10.56 -2.04 -5.63
C SER A 96 -9.85 -0.73 -5.33
N THR A 97 -10.55 0.20 -4.69
CA THR A 97 -10.03 1.52 -4.33
C THR A 97 -9.96 1.68 -2.82
N THR A 98 -9.00 2.44 -2.38
CA THR A 98 -8.83 2.88 -0.99
C THR A 98 -8.61 4.39 -0.96
N THR A 99 -8.72 4.99 0.20
CA THR A 99 -8.57 6.43 0.43
C THR A 99 -7.33 6.76 1.25
N ALA A 100 -6.94 8.02 1.29
CA ALA A 100 -5.92 8.52 2.20
C ALA A 100 -6.28 8.25 3.68
N SER A 101 -7.58 8.28 4.02
CA SER A 101 -8.06 7.95 5.37
C SER A 101 -7.81 6.49 5.73
N ASP A 102 -7.96 5.55 4.78
CA ASP A 102 -7.63 4.14 5.02
C ASP A 102 -6.12 3.97 5.26
N THR A 103 -5.29 4.69 4.48
CA THR A 103 -3.84 4.71 4.69
C THR A 103 -3.48 5.23 6.08
N ALA A 104 -4.04 6.35 6.49
CA ALA A 104 -3.79 6.94 7.81
C ALA A 104 -4.23 6.00 8.94
N SER A 105 -5.40 5.37 8.82
CA SER A 105 -5.91 4.42 9.82
C SER A 105 -5.04 3.17 9.92
N ALA A 106 -4.58 2.64 8.79
CA ALA A 106 -3.67 1.50 8.76
C ALA A 106 -2.33 1.82 9.42
N VAL A 107 -1.75 2.99 9.13
CA VAL A 107 -0.48 3.44 9.74
C VAL A 107 -0.63 3.60 11.25
N ALA A 108 -1.71 4.22 11.72
CA ALA A 108 -1.99 4.35 13.15
C ALA A 108 -2.07 2.97 13.84
N ALA A 109 -2.78 2.02 13.23
CA ALA A 109 -2.86 0.65 13.73
C ALA A 109 -1.49 -0.05 13.75
N PHE A 110 -0.61 0.20 12.76
CA PHE A 110 0.76 -0.34 12.78
C PHE A 110 1.58 0.21 13.93
N VAL A 111 1.47 1.49 14.23
CA VAL A 111 2.12 2.12 15.38
C VAL A 111 1.64 1.49 16.68
N ASP A 112 0.33 1.29 16.83
CA ASP A 112 -0.26 0.65 18.01
C ASP A 112 0.21 -0.81 18.17
N HIS A 113 0.52 -1.50 17.06
CA HIS A 113 1.12 -2.84 17.07
C HIS A 113 2.62 -2.84 17.30
N GLY A 114 3.25 -1.68 17.47
CA GLY A 114 4.68 -1.54 17.77
C GLY A 114 5.58 -2.03 16.64
N VAL A 115 5.32 -1.62 15.40
CA VAL A 115 6.18 -1.94 14.27
C VAL A 115 7.51 -1.19 14.36
N ASP A 116 8.58 -1.83 13.91
CA ASP A 116 9.93 -1.26 13.88
C ASP A 116 10.20 -0.46 12.60
N LEU A 117 9.46 -0.76 11.53
CA LEU A 117 9.59 -0.16 10.21
C LEU A 117 8.25 -0.27 9.47
N VAL A 118 7.87 0.75 8.73
CA VAL A 118 6.75 0.69 7.78
C VAL A 118 7.30 0.64 6.36
N VAL A 119 6.94 -0.40 5.61
CA VAL A 119 7.17 -0.50 4.17
C VAL A 119 5.85 -0.29 3.46
N PHE A 120 5.81 0.64 2.51
CA PHE A 120 4.60 0.89 1.73
C PHE A 120 4.85 0.76 0.23
N VAL A 121 3.85 0.31 -0.50
CA VAL A 121 3.85 0.29 -1.97
C VAL A 121 2.90 1.37 -2.46
N GLY A 122 3.46 2.43 -3.02
CA GLY A 122 2.67 3.60 -3.37
C GLY A 122 3.40 4.61 -4.25
N GLY A 123 2.81 5.78 -4.38
CA GLY A 123 3.40 6.96 -5.01
C GLY A 123 3.66 8.06 -3.98
N ASP A 124 3.96 9.27 -4.46
CA ASP A 124 4.28 10.42 -3.59
C ASP A 124 3.11 10.78 -2.65
N GLY A 125 1.85 10.67 -3.09
CA GLY A 125 0.69 10.89 -2.23
C GLY A 125 0.68 9.91 -1.07
N THR A 126 0.84 8.61 -1.34
CA THR A 126 0.91 7.58 -0.30
C THR A 126 2.09 7.83 0.65
N ALA A 127 3.24 8.29 0.12
CA ALA A 127 4.40 8.62 0.95
C ALA A 127 4.10 9.76 1.93
N VAL A 128 3.37 10.78 1.49
CA VAL A 128 2.92 11.89 2.36
C VAL A 128 1.98 11.37 3.44
N ASP A 129 0.95 10.59 3.06
CA ASP A 129 -0.03 10.06 4.02
C ASP A 129 0.65 9.18 5.09
N VAL A 130 1.60 8.33 4.68
CA VAL A 130 2.38 7.48 5.60
C VAL A 130 3.28 8.33 6.50
N ALA A 131 3.98 9.33 5.94
CA ALA A 131 4.86 10.20 6.71
C ALA A 131 4.09 11.01 7.76
N GLU A 132 2.90 11.53 7.41
CA GLU A 132 2.02 12.22 8.34
C GLU A 132 1.55 11.29 9.47
N GLY A 133 1.17 10.05 9.14
CA GLY A 133 0.75 9.06 10.14
C GLY A 133 1.88 8.60 11.06
N LEU A 134 3.13 8.70 10.63
CA LEU A 134 4.32 8.35 11.42
C LEU A 134 4.97 9.56 12.13
N ALA A 135 4.42 10.76 11.94
CA ALA A 135 4.96 11.97 12.58
C ALA A 135 5.09 11.77 14.10
N ASP A 136 6.23 12.18 14.65
CA ASP A 136 6.54 12.08 16.08
C ASP A 136 6.61 10.67 16.69
N THR A 137 6.47 9.61 15.88
CA THR A 137 6.55 8.21 16.36
C THR A 137 7.98 7.67 16.42
N GLY A 138 8.88 8.23 15.62
CA GLY A 138 10.24 7.72 15.44
C GLY A 138 10.34 6.43 14.60
N VAL A 139 9.22 5.92 14.08
CA VAL A 139 9.21 4.73 13.21
C VAL A 139 9.65 5.13 11.80
N PRO A 140 10.71 4.53 11.25
CA PRO A 140 11.13 4.81 9.89
C PRO A 140 10.18 4.23 8.85
N MET A 141 10.21 4.80 7.63
CA MET A 141 9.44 4.27 6.51
C MET A 141 10.31 4.03 5.28
N LEU A 142 9.91 3.07 4.45
CA LEU A 142 10.55 2.75 3.17
C LEU A 142 9.48 2.57 2.07
N GLY A 143 9.61 3.30 0.98
CA GLY A 143 8.68 3.23 -0.14
C GLY A 143 9.13 2.28 -1.25
N VAL A 144 8.22 1.43 -1.70
CA VAL A 144 8.34 0.67 -2.95
C VAL A 144 7.57 1.44 -4.03
N PRO A 145 8.26 2.00 -5.04
CA PRO A 145 7.61 2.87 -6.03
C PRO A 145 6.56 2.14 -6.86
N ALA A 146 5.34 2.67 -6.92
CA ALA A 146 4.27 2.19 -7.79
C ALA A 146 4.06 3.07 -9.04
N GLY A 147 4.46 4.35 -8.97
CA GLY A 147 4.30 5.34 -10.03
C GLY A 147 5.39 5.34 -11.11
N VAL A 148 5.21 6.24 -12.07
CA VAL A 148 6.20 6.54 -13.13
C VAL A 148 7.24 7.54 -12.63
N LYS A 149 6.82 8.44 -11.74
CA LYS A 149 7.65 9.40 -11.02
C LYS A 149 7.40 9.20 -9.52
N VAL A 150 8.46 9.01 -8.77
CA VAL A 150 8.41 8.94 -7.31
C VAL A 150 9.59 9.77 -6.79
N TYR A 151 9.28 10.80 -6.02
CA TYR A 151 10.27 11.71 -5.45
C TYR A 151 10.61 11.40 -3.99
N SER A 152 9.74 10.64 -3.32
CA SER A 152 9.79 10.38 -1.87
C SER A 152 9.71 8.89 -1.56
N SER A 153 10.55 8.06 -2.17
CA SER A 153 10.49 6.60 -2.00
C SER A 153 11.30 6.07 -0.81
N ALA A 154 12.11 6.90 -0.20
CA ALA A 154 12.92 6.56 0.97
C ALA A 154 13.17 7.80 1.84
#